data_6661f76a12a001053c30d3a7a340da42
#
_entry.id   6661f76a12a001053c30d3a7a340da42
#
_cell.length_a   1.000
_cell.length_b   1.000
_cell.length_c   1.000
_cell.angle_alpha   90.00
_cell.angle_beta   90.00
_cell.angle_gamma   90.00
#
_symmetry.space_group_name_H-M   'P 1'
#
loop_
_entity.id
_entity.type
_entity.pdbx_description
1 polymer ?
#
loop_
_entity_poly.entity_id
_entity_poly.type
_entity_poly.pdbx_seq_one_letter_code
_entity_poly.pdbx_strand_id
1 'polypeptide(L)'
;MTAENFLWIFIGLVIFNFVFTTVLEYLNDKNWKNDIPNDLKDFYNAENYLKAKNYKIERGRISSISSSLSLIISLAMLYFYGFGFISDYAISLSDSIIIQSCIFFMILHLFTHILGIPFSYYSTFIIEEKYGFNKTTLKTFIADNIKGLIISSVIIIGLTSLAVFVIDFFSAGYWLSLIHI
;
A
#
# COMPACT_ATOMS: atom_id res chain seq x y z
N MET A 1 6.83 -25.04 -15.56
CA MET A 1 5.76 -24.47 -14.73
C MET A 1 4.72 -23.91 -15.66
N THR A 2 3.45 -24.19 -15.44
CA THR A 2 2.35 -23.64 -16.23
C THR A 2 1.96 -22.25 -15.69
N ALA A 3 1.27 -21.41 -16.50
CA ALA A 3 0.75 -20.11 -16.06
C ALA A 3 -0.19 -20.26 -14.83
N GLU A 4 -0.94 -21.36 -14.77
CA GLU A 4 -1.80 -21.67 -13.65
C GLU A 4 -1.02 -21.91 -12.34
N ASN A 5 0.13 -22.60 -12.41
CA ASN A 5 0.98 -22.78 -11.24
C ASN A 5 1.52 -21.45 -10.69
N PHE A 6 1.88 -20.51 -11.57
CA PHE A 6 2.29 -19.16 -11.16
C PHE A 6 1.15 -18.41 -10.48
N LEU A 7 -0.07 -18.49 -11.02
CA LEU A 7 -1.24 -17.85 -10.42
C LEU A 7 -1.46 -18.33 -8.96
N TRP A 8 -1.43 -19.65 -8.74
CA TRP A 8 -1.60 -20.22 -7.39
C TRP A 8 -0.47 -19.85 -6.44
N ILE A 9 0.77 -19.75 -6.95
CA ILE A 9 1.91 -19.26 -6.15
C ILE A 9 1.68 -17.81 -5.73
N PHE A 10 1.27 -16.92 -6.65
CA PHE A 10 1.00 -15.51 -6.32
C PHE A 10 -0.16 -15.37 -5.33
N ILE A 11 -1.25 -16.10 -5.52
CA ILE A 11 -2.37 -16.14 -4.58
C ILE A 11 -1.87 -16.58 -3.19
N GLY A 12 -1.08 -17.64 -3.13
CA GLY A 12 -0.49 -18.13 -1.88
C GLY A 12 0.39 -17.09 -1.19
N LEU A 13 1.24 -16.38 -1.95
CA LEU A 13 2.11 -15.31 -1.42
C LEU A 13 1.31 -14.12 -0.88
N VAL A 14 0.27 -13.70 -1.58
CA VAL A 14 -0.60 -12.59 -1.15
C VAL A 14 -1.31 -12.94 0.16
N ILE A 15 -1.89 -14.15 0.25
CA ILE A 15 -2.55 -14.64 1.46
C ILE A 15 -1.54 -14.79 2.61
N PHE A 16 -0.38 -15.39 2.34
CA PHE A 16 0.68 -15.56 3.34
C PHE A 16 1.12 -14.21 3.92
N ASN A 17 1.41 -13.24 3.06
CA ASN A 17 1.81 -11.90 3.50
C ASN A 17 0.74 -11.24 4.38
N PHE A 18 -0.53 -11.32 4.00
CA PHE A 18 -1.63 -10.77 4.78
C PHE A 18 -1.75 -11.44 6.15
N VAL A 19 -1.75 -12.79 6.19
CA VAL A 19 -1.84 -13.55 7.45
C VAL A 19 -0.63 -13.25 8.34
N PHE A 20 0.56 -13.27 7.79
CA PHE A 20 1.79 -13.00 8.53
C PHE A 20 1.78 -11.60 9.16
N THR A 21 1.45 -10.57 8.38
CA THR A 21 1.37 -9.19 8.89
C THR A 21 0.28 -9.05 9.95
N THR A 22 -0.90 -9.62 9.71
CA THR A 22 -2.02 -9.58 10.68
C THR A 22 -1.66 -10.26 12.00
N VAL A 23 -0.99 -11.42 11.94
CA VAL A 23 -0.52 -12.13 13.15
C VAL A 23 0.53 -11.31 13.90
N LEU A 24 1.48 -10.70 13.20
CA LEU A 24 2.47 -9.82 13.83
C LEU A 24 1.83 -8.61 14.50
N GLU A 25 0.88 -7.95 13.84
CA GLU A 25 0.13 -6.83 14.42
C GLU A 25 -0.64 -7.27 15.67
N TYR A 26 -1.36 -8.39 15.61
CA TYR A 26 -2.08 -8.94 16.74
C TYR A 26 -1.15 -9.25 17.92
N LEU A 27 -0.02 -9.90 17.69
CA LEU A 27 0.96 -10.22 18.74
C LEU A 27 1.55 -8.95 19.37
N ASN A 28 1.84 -7.95 18.54
CA ASN A 28 2.37 -6.67 19.02
C ASN A 28 1.33 -5.92 19.87
N ASP A 29 0.09 -5.86 19.46
CA ASP A 29 -0.99 -5.20 20.20
C ASP A 29 -1.30 -5.93 21.52
N LYS A 30 -1.28 -7.26 21.50
CA LYS A 30 -1.46 -8.09 22.72
C LYS A 30 -0.35 -7.86 23.75
N ASN A 31 0.88 -7.64 23.28
CA ASN A 31 2.02 -7.41 24.17
C ASN A 31 2.10 -5.96 24.70
N TRP A 32 1.32 -5.05 24.18
CA TRP A 32 1.29 -3.68 24.68
C TRP A 32 0.49 -3.60 25.98
N LYS A 33 1.19 -3.61 27.09
CA LYS A 33 0.62 -3.55 28.46
C LYS A 33 -0.05 -2.19 28.72
N ASN A 34 -0.96 -2.16 29.70
CA ASN A 34 -1.56 -0.89 30.16
C ASN A 34 -0.61 -0.08 31.05
N ASP A 35 0.30 -0.78 31.74
CA ASP A 35 1.28 -0.14 32.60
C ASP A 35 2.48 0.33 31.78
N ILE A 36 2.96 1.54 32.11
CA ILE A 36 4.17 2.08 31.50
C ILE A 36 5.36 1.20 31.87
N PRO A 37 6.14 0.69 30.90
CA PRO A 37 7.41 0.01 31.19
C PRO A 37 8.31 0.88 32.05
N ASN A 38 9.07 0.23 32.96
CA ASN A 38 9.90 0.95 33.93
C ASN A 38 10.85 1.94 33.25
N ASP A 39 11.42 1.58 32.12
CA ASP A 39 12.37 2.38 31.33
C ASP A 39 11.74 3.63 30.68
N LEU A 40 10.40 3.72 30.66
CA LEU A 40 9.67 4.82 30.05
C LEU A 40 8.91 5.70 31.08
N LYS A 41 8.95 5.35 32.36
CA LYS A 41 8.21 6.06 33.42
C LYS A 41 8.65 7.53 33.59
N ASP A 42 9.92 7.81 33.34
CA ASP A 42 10.48 9.15 33.45
C ASP A 42 10.11 10.07 32.26
N PHE A 43 9.65 9.47 31.15
CA PHE A 43 9.35 10.19 29.90
C PHE A 43 7.87 10.32 29.62
N TYR A 44 7.03 9.41 30.16
CA TYR A 44 5.59 9.38 29.88
C TYR A 44 4.78 9.41 31.17
N ASN A 45 3.75 10.24 31.18
CA ASN A 45 2.71 10.09 32.20
C ASN A 45 1.68 9.03 31.75
N ALA A 46 0.95 8.46 32.73
CA ALA A 46 0.00 7.37 32.46
C ALA A 46 -1.12 7.76 31.48
N GLU A 47 -1.58 9.00 31.54
CA GLU A 47 -2.64 9.51 30.66
C GLU A 47 -2.18 9.55 29.19
N ASN A 48 -1.02 10.13 28.92
CA ASN A 48 -0.46 10.23 27.57
C ASN A 48 -0.12 8.86 27.00
N TYR A 49 0.36 7.94 27.84
CA TYR A 49 0.65 6.57 27.42
C TYR A 49 -0.62 5.81 27.01
N LEU A 50 -1.69 5.89 27.81
CA LEU A 50 -2.99 5.29 27.48
C LEU A 50 -3.63 5.94 26.26
N LYS A 51 -3.51 7.26 26.11
CA LYS A 51 -3.96 8.00 24.93
C LYS A 51 -3.26 7.49 23.66
N ALA A 52 -1.94 7.34 23.68
CA ALA A 52 -1.16 6.81 22.56
C ALA A 52 -1.55 5.35 22.24
N LYS A 53 -1.75 4.52 23.25
CA LYS A 53 -2.21 3.14 23.08
C LYS A 53 -3.59 3.08 22.40
N ASN A 54 -4.57 3.83 22.92
CA ASN A 54 -5.93 3.85 22.37
C ASN A 54 -5.94 4.38 20.94
N TYR A 55 -5.18 5.44 20.65
CA TYR A 55 -4.98 5.95 19.29
C TYR A 55 -4.45 4.87 18.34
N LYS A 56 -3.40 4.14 18.75
CA LYS A 56 -2.84 3.05 17.93
C LYS A 56 -3.85 1.95 17.67
N ILE A 57 -4.64 1.54 18.67
CA ILE A 57 -5.67 0.50 18.52
C ILE A 57 -6.74 0.95 17.52
N GLU A 58 -7.26 2.18 17.63
CA GLU A 58 -8.29 2.67 16.71
C GLU A 58 -7.76 2.79 15.29
N ARG A 59 -6.54 3.32 15.12
CA ARG A 59 -5.89 3.40 13.81
C ARG A 59 -5.60 2.02 13.22
N GLY A 60 -5.19 1.06 14.06
CA GLY A 60 -4.98 -0.33 13.66
C GLY A 60 -6.25 -1.00 13.13
N ARG A 61 -7.41 -0.73 13.74
CA ARG A 61 -8.71 -1.26 13.25
C ARG A 61 -9.02 -0.79 11.82
N ILE A 62 -8.83 0.50 11.54
CA ILE A 62 -9.07 1.06 10.19
C ILE A 62 -8.04 0.51 9.20
N SER A 63 -6.77 0.40 9.61
CA SER A 63 -5.73 -0.25 8.80
C SER A 63 -6.09 -1.69 8.46
N SER A 64 -6.57 -2.48 9.43
CA SER A 64 -6.99 -3.87 9.20
C SER A 64 -8.16 -3.98 8.24
N ILE A 65 -9.16 -3.07 8.32
CA ILE A 65 -10.28 -3.03 7.38
C ILE A 65 -9.78 -2.72 5.97
N SER A 66 -8.91 -1.70 5.83
CA SER A 66 -8.32 -1.32 4.55
C SER A 66 -7.48 -2.45 3.95
N SER A 67 -6.66 -3.12 4.77
CA SER A 67 -5.83 -4.25 4.34
C SER A 67 -6.67 -5.45 3.91
N SER A 68 -7.77 -5.74 4.63
CA SER A 68 -8.70 -6.81 4.25
C SER A 68 -9.40 -6.51 2.93
N LEU A 69 -9.84 -5.27 2.71
CA LEU A 69 -10.41 -4.85 1.43
C LEU A 69 -9.39 -4.97 0.29
N SER A 70 -8.16 -4.52 0.54
CA SER A 70 -7.06 -4.63 -0.44
C SER A 70 -6.75 -6.09 -0.79
N LEU A 71 -6.78 -7.00 0.20
CA LEU A 71 -6.64 -8.44 -0.04
C LEU A 71 -7.74 -8.97 -0.96
N ILE A 72 -9.00 -8.67 -0.63
CA ILE A 72 -10.16 -9.15 -1.42
C ILE A 72 -10.05 -8.65 -2.87
N ILE A 73 -9.73 -7.37 -3.06
CA ILE A 73 -9.55 -6.79 -4.39
C ILE A 73 -8.39 -7.45 -5.13
N SER A 74 -7.24 -7.64 -4.47
CA SER A 74 -6.07 -8.28 -5.09
C SER A 74 -6.36 -9.72 -5.52
N LEU A 75 -7.05 -10.49 -4.67
CA LEU A 75 -7.46 -11.85 -5.01
C LEU A 75 -8.49 -11.86 -6.17
N ALA A 76 -9.44 -10.94 -6.17
CA ALA A 76 -10.39 -10.80 -7.27
C ALA A 76 -9.69 -10.42 -8.58
N MET A 77 -8.75 -9.48 -8.56
CA MET A 77 -7.95 -9.09 -9.72
C MET A 77 -7.11 -10.25 -10.27
N LEU A 78 -6.55 -11.09 -9.40
CA LEU A 78 -5.82 -12.29 -9.80
C LEU A 78 -6.75 -13.36 -10.39
N TYR A 79 -7.84 -13.67 -9.70
CA TYR A 79 -8.72 -14.79 -10.06
C TYR A 79 -9.59 -14.50 -11.29
N PHE A 80 -10.11 -13.26 -11.42
CA PHE A 80 -10.99 -12.85 -12.50
C PHE A 80 -10.28 -12.17 -13.68
N TYR A 81 -8.97 -12.41 -13.83
CA TYR A 81 -8.20 -11.83 -14.94
C TYR A 81 -8.16 -10.29 -14.96
N GLY A 82 -8.37 -9.62 -13.83
CA GLY A 82 -8.41 -8.16 -13.76
C GLY A 82 -7.11 -7.48 -14.18
N PHE A 83 -5.96 -8.01 -13.79
CA PHE A 83 -4.66 -7.51 -14.26
C PHE A 83 -4.48 -7.72 -15.77
N GLY A 84 -4.93 -8.87 -16.30
CA GLY A 84 -4.91 -9.15 -17.73
C GLY A 84 -5.78 -8.15 -18.50
N PHE A 85 -7.00 -7.87 -18.03
CA PHE A 85 -7.88 -6.87 -18.65
C PHE A 85 -7.22 -5.49 -18.73
N ILE A 86 -6.55 -5.03 -17.67
CA ILE A 86 -5.81 -3.76 -17.68
C ILE A 86 -4.65 -3.82 -18.67
N SER A 87 -3.93 -4.96 -18.74
CA SER A 87 -2.84 -5.18 -19.67
C SER A 87 -3.32 -5.13 -21.14
N ASP A 88 -4.39 -5.86 -21.44
CA ASP A 88 -4.98 -5.88 -22.79
C ASP A 88 -5.45 -4.49 -23.22
N TYR A 89 -6.04 -3.73 -22.28
CA TYR A 89 -6.41 -2.33 -22.52
C TYR A 89 -5.17 -1.45 -22.80
N ALA A 90 -4.10 -1.58 -22.04
CA ALA A 90 -2.86 -0.82 -22.24
C ALA A 90 -2.22 -1.15 -23.60
N ILE A 91 -2.22 -2.43 -24.00
CA ILE A 91 -1.74 -2.91 -25.31
C ILE A 91 -2.57 -2.30 -26.44
N SER A 92 -3.89 -2.17 -26.27
CA SER A 92 -4.75 -1.59 -27.30
C SER A 92 -4.50 -0.09 -27.56
N LEU A 93 -3.83 0.61 -26.63
CA LEU A 93 -3.59 2.06 -26.72
C LEU A 93 -2.22 2.43 -27.31
N SER A 94 -1.25 1.51 -27.35
CA SER A 94 0.10 1.81 -27.84
C SER A 94 0.85 0.53 -28.22
N ASP A 95 1.72 0.63 -29.26
CA ASP A 95 2.65 -0.45 -29.63
C ASP A 95 3.95 -0.41 -28.80
N SER A 96 4.21 0.66 -28.05
CA SER A 96 5.41 0.80 -27.23
C SER A 96 5.24 0.12 -25.89
N ILE A 97 6.09 -0.86 -25.58
CA ILE A 97 6.08 -1.60 -24.28
C ILE A 97 6.27 -0.66 -23.09
N ILE A 98 7.04 0.43 -23.23
CA ILE A 98 7.23 1.43 -22.18
C ILE A 98 5.90 2.14 -21.90
N ILE A 99 5.18 2.57 -22.96
CA ILE A 99 3.91 3.27 -22.81
C ILE A 99 2.85 2.33 -22.25
N GLN A 100 2.76 1.09 -22.75
CA GLN A 100 1.86 0.05 -22.21
C GLN A 100 2.08 -0.16 -20.70
N SER A 101 3.34 -0.31 -20.28
CA SER A 101 3.70 -0.49 -18.88
C SER A 101 3.35 0.72 -18.04
N CYS A 102 3.60 1.93 -18.54
CA CYS A 102 3.21 3.16 -17.84
C CYS A 102 1.69 3.26 -17.67
N ILE A 103 0.91 2.96 -18.72
CA ILE A 103 -0.55 2.97 -18.66
C ILE A 103 -1.04 1.94 -17.63
N PHE A 104 -0.52 0.72 -17.67
CA PHE A 104 -0.87 -0.35 -16.74
C PHE A 104 -0.66 0.07 -15.27
N PHE A 105 0.53 0.53 -14.94
CA PHE A 105 0.83 0.94 -13.57
C PHE A 105 0.10 2.22 -13.15
N MET A 106 -0.17 3.14 -14.08
CA MET A 106 -0.95 4.33 -13.79
C MET A 106 -2.42 4.01 -13.47
N ILE A 107 -3.04 3.09 -14.18
CA ILE A 107 -4.42 2.64 -13.87
C ILE A 107 -4.47 2.04 -12.47
N LEU A 108 -3.53 1.14 -12.14
CA LEU A 108 -3.44 0.54 -10.80
C LEU A 108 -3.19 1.58 -9.72
N HIS A 109 -2.31 2.55 -9.98
CA HIS A 109 -2.00 3.64 -9.05
C HIS A 109 -3.22 4.51 -8.78
N LEU A 110 -3.92 4.96 -9.81
CA LEU A 110 -5.13 5.77 -9.67
C LEU A 110 -6.22 5.02 -8.90
N PHE A 111 -6.42 3.75 -9.23
CA PHE A 111 -7.40 2.90 -8.57
C PHE A 111 -7.10 2.74 -7.07
N THR A 112 -5.87 2.39 -6.72
CA THR A 112 -5.46 2.23 -5.30
C THR A 112 -5.48 3.56 -4.55
N HIS A 113 -5.11 4.67 -5.18
CA HIS A 113 -5.17 6.00 -4.59
C HIS A 113 -6.62 6.37 -4.24
N ILE A 114 -7.56 6.21 -5.19
CA ILE A 114 -8.98 6.52 -4.98
C ILE A 114 -9.56 5.65 -3.84
N LEU A 115 -9.24 4.36 -3.80
CA LEU A 115 -9.67 3.46 -2.74
C LEU A 115 -9.10 3.84 -1.37
N GLY A 116 -7.91 4.43 -1.33
CA GLY A 116 -7.26 4.87 -0.09
C GLY A 116 -7.86 6.13 0.53
N ILE A 117 -8.46 7.02 -0.29
CA ILE A 117 -8.98 8.33 0.17
C ILE A 117 -9.97 8.20 1.35
N PRO A 118 -11.00 7.33 1.32
CA PRO A 118 -11.94 7.21 2.44
C PRO A 118 -11.28 6.81 3.76
N PHE A 119 -10.30 5.90 3.71
CA PHE A 119 -9.57 5.43 4.89
C PHE A 119 -8.65 6.52 5.45
N SER A 120 -7.96 7.24 4.57
CA SER A 120 -7.13 8.39 4.93
C SER A 120 -7.97 9.52 5.54
N TYR A 121 -9.13 9.82 4.93
CA TYR A 121 -10.06 10.81 5.46
C TYR A 121 -10.54 10.44 6.87
N TYR A 122 -10.98 9.20 7.07
CA TYR A 122 -11.46 8.72 8.36
C TYR A 122 -10.34 8.76 9.42
N SER A 123 -9.12 8.34 9.04
CA SER A 123 -7.97 8.39 9.95
C SER A 123 -7.68 9.83 10.40
N THR A 124 -7.66 10.79 9.47
CA THR A 124 -7.29 12.18 9.76
C THR A 124 -8.40 12.93 10.49
N PHE A 125 -9.63 12.89 9.97
CA PHE A 125 -10.70 13.76 10.49
C PHE A 125 -11.55 13.14 11.60
N ILE A 126 -11.47 11.82 11.79
CA ILE A 126 -12.21 11.15 12.87
C ILE A 126 -11.24 10.69 13.96
N ILE A 127 -10.20 9.92 13.62
CA ILE A 127 -9.31 9.36 14.64
C ILE A 127 -8.34 10.42 15.14
N GLU A 128 -7.55 11.05 14.29
CA GLU A 128 -6.55 12.04 14.72
C GLU A 128 -7.21 13.27 15.35
N GLU A 129 -8.40 13.69 14.88
CA GLU A 129 -9.19 14.77 15.50
C GLU A 129 -9.60 14.39 16.93
N LYS A 130 -10.15 13.19 17.14
CA LYS A 130 -10.53 12.66 18.45
C LYS A 130 -9.40 12.71 19.48
N TYR A 131 -8.17 12.44 19.04
CA TYR A 131 -6.99 12.44 19.90
C TYR A 131 -6.26 13.77 19.95
N GLY A 132 -6.72 14.80 19.21
CA GLY A 132 -6.12 16.13 19.17
C GLY A 132 -4.80 16.18 18.39
N PHE A 133 -4.56 15.25 17.48
CA PHE A 133 -3.39 15.19 16.62
C PHE A 133 -3.62 15.83 15.26
N ASN A 134 -4.89 15.93 14.81
CA ASN A 134 -5.19 16.56 13.54
C ASN A 134 -4.94 18.08 13.60
N LYS A 135 -4.17 18.57 12.62
CA LYS A 135 -3.99 20.00 12.33
C LYS A 135 -4.33 20.32 10.87
N THR A 136 -4.87 19.35 10.15
CA THR A 136 -5.14 19.42 8.72
C THR A 136 -6.55 19.92 8.47
N THR A 137 -6.69 20.93 7.63
CA THR A 137 -8.00 21.36 7.12
C THR A 137 -8.41 20.51 5.92
N LEU A 138 -9.71 20.45 5.60
CA LEU A 138 -10.20 19.75 4.41
C LEU A 138 -9.53 20.25 3.12
N LYS A 139 -9.30 21.55 3.02
CA LYS A 139 -8.60 22.18 1.88
C LYS A 139 -7.17 21.66 1.78
N THR A 140 -6.45 21.59 2.89
CA THR A 140 -5.07 21.06 2.94
C THR A 140 -5.06 19.57 2.57
N PHE A 141 -5.99 18.79 3.14
CA PHE A 141 -6.12 17.37 2.84
C PHE A 141 -6.31 17.11 1.33
N ILE A 142 -7.25 17.82 0.68
CA ILE A 142 -7.48 17.69 -0.76
C ILE A 142 -6.25 18.11 -1.56
N ALA A 143 -5.63 19.25 -1.20
CA ALA A 143 -4.44 19.74 -1.88
C ALA A 143 -3.27 18.77 -1.77
N ASP A 144 -3.06 18.16 -0.60
CA ASP A 144 -1.98 17.21 -0.36
C ASP A 144 -2.24 15.86 -1.07
N ASN A 145 -3.48 15.40 -1.13
CA ASN A 145 -3.85 14.24 -1.94
C ASN A 145 -3.58 14.47 -3.43
N ILE A 146 -3.93 15.63 -3.98
CA ILE A 146 -3.66 15.97 -5.39
C ILE A 146 -2.16 16.08 -5.65
N LYS A 147 -1.42 16.79 -4.79
CA LYS A 147 0.06 16.90 -4.92
C LYS A 147 0.73 15.53 -4.81
N GLY A 148 0.32 14.74 -3.82
CA GLY A 148 0.83 13.38 -3.63
C GLY A 148 0.57 12.50 -4.85
N LEU A 149 -0.63 12.57 -5.43
CA LEU A 149 -0.98 11.86 -6.66
C LEU A 149 -0.08 12.28 -7.83
N ILE A 150 0.13 13.58 -8.03
CA ILE A 150 0.98 14.09 -9.12
C ILE A 150 2.43 13.62 -8.93
N ILE A 151 2.99 13.81 -7.74
CA ILE A 151 4.38 13.44 -7.45
C ILE A 151 4.58 11.93 -7.61
N SER A 152 3.71 11.11 -7.03
CA SER A 152 3.81 9.66 -7.15
C SER A 152 3.61 9.17 -8.59
N SER A 153 2.74 9.81 -9.36
CA SER A 153 2.56 9.51 -10.80
C SER A 153 3.84 9.76 -11.60
N VAL A 154 4.51 10.90 -11.38
CA VAL A 154 5.79 11.21 -12.04
C VAL A 154 6.86 10.17 -11.67
N ILE A 155 6.94 9.79 -10.39
CA ILE A 155 7.89 8.77 -9.93
C ILE A 155 7.58 7.40 -10.57
N ILE A 156 6.32 6.98 -10.59
CA ILE A 156 5.90 5.69 -11.18
C ILE A 156 6.25 5.67 -12.67
N ILE A 157 5.91 6.70 -13.42
CA ILE A 157 6.22 6.79 -14.84
C ILE A 157 7.74 6.73 -15.05
N GLY A 158 8.51 7.51 -14.31
CA GLY A 158 9.96 7.55 -14.41
C GLY A 158 10.61 6.19 -14.11
N LEU A 159 10.25 5.57 -12.98
CA LEU A 159 10.80 4.27 -12.58
C LEU A 159 10.37 3.15 -13.53
N THR A 160 9.10 3.14 -13.96
CA THR A 160 8.60 2.13 -14.91
C THR A 160 9.32 2.26 -16.25
N SER A 161 9.44 3.48 -16.78
CA SER A 161 10.14 3.73 -18.04
C SER A 161 11.60 3.31 -17.96
N LEU A 162 12.29 3.65 -16.87
CA LEU A 162 13.68 3.26 -16.64
C LEU A 162 13.81 1.73 -16.54
N ALA A 163 12.95 1.06 -15.78
CA ALA A 163 13.00 -0.38 -15.61
C ALA A 163 12.79 -1.12 -16.94
N VAL A 164 11.77 -0.72 -17.71
CA VAL A 164 11.50 -1.32 -19.03
C VAL A 164 12.64 -1.05 -20.00
N PHE A 165 13.18 0.19 -20.03
CA PHE A 165 14.33 0.55 -20.85
C PHE A 165 15.56 -0.33 -20.53
N VAL A 166 15.86 -0.52 -19.24
CA VAL A 166 16.99 -1.35 -18.79
C VAL A 166 16.80 -2.81 -19.19
N ILE A 167 15.59 -3.37 -19.04
CA ILE A 167 15.27 -4.75 -19.43
C ILE A 167 15.41 -4.92 -20.94
N ASP A 168 14.93 -3.97 -21.73
CA ASP A 168 15.00 -4.02 -23.19
C ASP A 168 16.44 -3.86 -23.71
N PHE A 169 17.21 -2.92 -23.14
CA PHE A 169 18.58 -2.59 -23.57
C PHE A 169 19.59 -3.70 -23.19
N PHE A 170 19.50 -4.25 -21.97
CA PHE A 170 20.51 -5.18 -21.44
C PHE A 170 20.17 -6.67 -21.64
N SER A 171 19.03 -7.00 -22.28
CA SER A 171 18.49 -8.36 -22.37
C SER A 171 18.25 -9.06 -21.01
N ALA A 172 17.47 -10.14 -21.01
CA ALA A 172 16.91 -10.74 -19.78
C ALA A 172 17.92 -11.26 -18.72
N GLY A 173 19.21 -11.30 -19.02
CA GLY A 173 20.25 -11.81 -18.08
C GLY A 173 20.82 -10.77 -17.11
N TYR A 174 20.79 -9.50 -17.46
CA TYR A 174 21.48 -8.44 -16.68
C TYR A 174 20.67 -7.86 -15.53
N TRP A 175 19.33 -7.95 -15.56
CA TRP A 175 18.50 -7.47 -14.44
C TRP A 175 18.76 -8.25 -13.14
N LEU A 176 19.19 -9.53 -13.24
CA LEU A 176 19.58 -10.32 -12.07
C LEU A 176 20.85 -9.78 -11.39
N SER A 177 21.74 -9.10 -12.12
CA SER A 177 22.93 -8.48 -11.52
C SER A 177 22.62 -7.22 -10.74
N LEU A 178 21.53 -6.51 -11.05
CA LEU A 178 21.05 -5.35 -10.30
C LEU A 178 20.47 -5.73 -8.92
N ILE A 179 19.96 -6.95 -8.78
CA ILE A 179 19.46 -7.48 -7.49
C ILE A 179 20.64 -7.90 -6.59
N HIS A 180 21.81 -8.17 -7.16
CA HIS A 180 23.00 -8.65 -6.42
C HIS A 180 23.88 -7.52 -5.85
N ILE A 181 23.57 -6.25 -6.13
CA ILE A 181 24.24 -5.09 -5.56
C ILE A 181 23.50 -4.63 -4.30
#